data_4df32212b65d7c2f121734c72883cf9b
#
_entry.id   4df32212b65d7c2f121734c72883cf9b
#
_cell.length_a   1.000
_cell.length_b   1.000
_cell.length_c   1.000
_cell.angle_alpha   90.00
_cell.angle_beta   90.00
_cell.angle_gamma   90.00
#
_symmetry.space_group_name_H-M   'P 1'
#
loop_
_entity.id
_entity.type
_entity.pdbx_description
1 polymer ?
#
loop_
_entity_poly.entity_id
_entity_poly.type
_entity_poly.pdbx_seq_one_letter_code
_entity_poly.pdbx_strand_id
1 'polypeptide(L)'
;MYIIDQKLKDEQGRNVLFRGCNLGGSSKNPVQGGLSSWKTVSFIGRPFPLEDAEAHLERLRRWGFSLIRFIITWEALEHAGPGVYDESYLAYLRKILTLIGEKGISVFIDPYQDVWSRWTGGDGAPAWTLEKLGMDVDRLDAVGAALTRERYAEFHRGSYPRMIWPTNYNRYGAATMFSLFFGGNTYAPETKIDGESAQDWLQERYLACMRHCYRRLKTCKAIIGWGVMNEPHPGFIGCTDLHGLENYMVAVGPMPGGFQAMIAASGHRVSAPVY
;
A
#
# COMPACT_ATOMS: atom_id res chain seq x y z
N MET A 1 25.98 4.35 -14.30
CA MET A 1 26.18 3.99 -12.87
C MET A 1 26.30 2.49 -12.76
N TYR A 2 27.27 1.96 -12.00
CA TYR A 2 27.62 0.55 -11.92
C TYR A 2 27.79 0.13 -10.47
N ILE A 3 27.55 -1.15 -10.17
CA ILE A 3 27.87 -1.75 -8.86
C ILE A 3 29.19 -2.49 -9.01
N ILE A 4 30.24 -2.04 -8.33
CA ILE A 4 31.55 -2.68 -8.30
C ILE A 4 31.99 -2.77 -6.84
N ASP A 5 32.39 -3.97 -6.39
CA ASP A 5 32.81 -4.26 -5.01
C ASP A 5 31.77 -3.75 -3.98
N GLN A 6 30.50 -4.04 -4.20
CA GLN A 6 29.37 -3.64 -3.34
C GLN A 6 29.20 -2.12 -3.20
N LYS A 7 29.79 -1.33 -4.09
CA LYS A 7 29.69 0.14 -4.09
C LYS A 7 29.07 0.63 -5.38
N LEU A 8 28.25 1.66 -5.29
CA LEU A 8 27.75 2.38 -6.44
C LEU A 8 28.87 3.28 -6.98
N LYS A 9 29.16 3.17 -8.27
CA LYS A 9 30.18 3.97 -8.95
C LYS A 9 29.61 4.70 -10.16
N ASP A 10 30.12 5.91 -10.40
CA ASP A 10 29.83 6.65 -11.63
C ASP A 10 30.74 6.15 -12.80
N GLU A 11 30.58 6.80 -13.94
CA GLU A 11 31.36 6.47 -15.16
C GLU A 11 32.87 6.75 -15.01
N GLN A 12 33.25 7.59 -14.05
CA GLN A 12 34.63 7.91 -13.71
C GLN A 12 35.19 6.99 -12.61
N GLY A 13 34.43 5.98 -12.15
CA GLY A 13 34.84 5.05 -11.11
C GLY A 13 34.78 5.61 -9.67
N ARG A 14 34.23 6.81 -9.47
CA ARG A 14 34.08 7.43 -8.14
C ARG A 14 32.88 6.82 -7.41
N ASN A 15 32.97 6.71 -6.08
CA ASN A 15 31.84 6.29 -5.27
C ASN A 15 30.72 7.33 -5.32
N VAL A 16 29.49 6.85 -5.60
CA VAL A 16 28.30 7.68 -5.57
C VAL A 16 27.66 7.59 -4.20
N LEU A 17 27.47 8.74 -3.56
CA LEU A 17 26.73 8.87 -2.32
C LEU A 17 25.45 9.67 -2.59
N PHE A 18 24.32 9.01 -2.41
CA PHE A 18 23.04 9.67 -2.56
C PHE A 18 22.60 10.39 -1.29
N ARG A 19 22.09 11.59 -1.48
CA ARG A 19 21.28 12.28 -0.49
C ARG A 19 19.83 12.16 -0.91
N GLY A 20 19.04 11.34 -0.20
CA GLY A 20 17.68 11.02 -0.59
C GLY A 20 16.63 11.57 0.36
N CYS A 21 15.42 11.71 -0.16
CA CYS A 21 14.22 11.95 0.65
C CYS A 21 13.06 11.05 0.19
N ASN A 22 12.14 10.78 1.10
CA ASN A 22 10.87 10.16 0.76
C ASN A 22 9.95 11.24 0.17
N LEU A 23 9.51 11.03 -1.05
CA LEU A 23 8.56 11.92 -1.70
C LEU A 23 7.23 11.16 -1.88
N GLY A 24 6.20 11.59 -1.17
CA GLY A 24 4.92 11.02 -1.47
C GLY A 24 3.94 10.77 -0.36
N GLY A 25 3.96 11.52 0.74
CA GLY A 25 2.88 11.44 1.72
C GLY A 25 1.49 11.63 1.09
N SER A 26 1.37 12.50 0.09
CA SER A 26 0.14 12.69 -0.68
C SER A 26 -0.14 11.56 -1.69
N SER A 27 0.87 10.79 -2.13
CA SER A 27 0.72 9.69 -3.09
C SER A 27 -0.05 8.50 -2.54
N LYS A 28 -0.22 8.42 -1.22
CA LYS A 28 -0.94 7.35 -0.53
C LYS A 28 -2.46 7.39 -0.72
N ASN A 29 -3.01 8.56 -1.09
CA ASN A 29 -4.46 8.76 -1.23
C ASN A 29 -4.79 9.40 -2.58
N PRO A 30 -5.95 9.10 -3.15
CA PRO A 30 -6.38 9.73 -4.39
C PRO A 30 -6.59 11.24 -4.22
N VAL A 31 -6.54 11.97 -5.34
CA VAL A 31 -6.93 13.38 -5.41
C VAL A 31 -8.45 13.52 -5.30
N GLN A 32 -9.16 12.58 -5.92
CA GLN A 32 -10.61 12.54 -5.98
C GLN A 32 -11.11 11.13 -5.66
N GLY A 33 -12.27 11.05 -5.02
CA GLY A 33 -12.92 9.81 -4.65
C GLY A 33 -12.54 9.34 -3.24
N GLY A 34 -13.55 8.95 -2.48
CA GLY A 34 -13.44 8.32 -1.16
C GLY A 34 -13.55 6.79 -1.22
N LEU A 35 -13.73 6.15 -0.05
CA LEU A 35 -13.85 4.70 0.04
C LEU A 35 -15.04 4.15 -0.77
N SER A 36 -16.16 4.86 -0.82
CA SER A 36 -17.37 4.43 -1.54
C SER A 36 -17.33 4.60 -3.06
N SER A 37 -16.33 5.33 -3.59
CA SER A 37 -16.20 5.61 -5.04
C SER A 37 -14.89 5.06 -5.63
N TRP A 38 -14.38 3.99 -5.08
CA TRP A 38 -13.05 3.46 -5.40
C TRP A 38 -12.83 3.09 -6.89
N LYS A 39 -13.88 2.75 -7.63
CA LYS A 39 -13.78 2.44 -9.07
C LYS A 39 -13.45 3.66 -9.92
N THR A 40 -13.66 4.85 -9.41
CA THR A 40 -13.51 6.12 -10.13
C THR A 40 -12.55 7.09 -9.46
N VAL A 41 -11.68 6.60 -8.57
CA VAL A 41 -10.64 7.42 -7.93
C VAL A 41 -9.61 7.91 -8.94
N SER A 42 -8.92 8.99 -8.62
CA SER A 42 -7.82 9.51 -9.44
C SER A 42 -6.62 9.85 -8.57
N PHE A 43 -5.46 9.38 -8.98
CA PHE A 43 -4.16 9.72 -8.39
C PHE A 43 -3.34 10.69 -9.27
N ILE A 44 -3.92 11.18 -10.38
CA ILE A 44 -3.27 12.18 -11.23
C ILE A 44 -3.07 13.46 -10.41
N GLY A 45 -1.82 13.96 -10.37
CA GLY A 45 -1.44 15.07 -9.49
C GLY A 45 -0.84 14.64 -8.15
N ARG A 46 -0.56 13.34 -7.95
CA ARG A 46 0.18 12.82 -6.80
C ARG A 46 1.59 12.38 -7.20
N PRO A 47 2.67 12.84 -6.53
CA PRO A 47 2.72 13.60 -5.26
C PRO A 47 2.38 15.08 -5.37
N PHE A 48 2.39 15.69 -6.53
CA PHE A 48 2.00 17.08 -6.79
C PHE A 48 1.53 17.25 -8.24
N PRO A 49 0.71 18.26 -8.55
CA PRO A 49 0.29 18.58 -9.91
C PRO A 49 1.48 18.91 -10.82
N LEU A 50 1.33 18.69 -12.14
CA LEU A 50 2.41 18.96 -13.10
C LEU A 50 2.82 20.43 -13.14
N GLU A 51 1.86 21.33 -12.96
CA GLU A 51 2.07 22.78 -12.90
C GLU A 51 2.96 23.21 -11.73
N ASP A 52 2.96 22.47 -10.63
CA ASP A 52 3.77 22.75 -9.44
C ASP A 52 5.12 22.01 -9.44
N ALA A 53 5.31 21.08 -10.38
CA ALA A 53 6.45 20.17 -10.40
C ALA A 53 7.78 20.90 -10.43
N GLU A 54 7.90 21.92 -11.28
CA GLU A 54 9.13 22.71 -11.44
C GLU A 54 9.58 23.33 -10.11
N ALA A 55 8.65 23.98 -9.39
CA ALA A 55 8.95 24.63 -8.12
C ALA A 55 9.35 23.64 -7.02
N HIS A 56 8.67 22.48 -6.96
CA HIS A 56 8.99 21.43 -5.99
C HIS A 56 10.35 20.78 -6.27
N LEU A 57 10.63 20.43 -7.51
CA LEU A 57 11.87 19.76 -7.90
C LEU A 57 13.08 20.70 -7.77
N GLU A 58 12.93 21.98 -8.16
CA GLU A 58 13.99 22.96 -7.98
C GLU A 58 14.32 23.18 -6.49
N ARG A 59 13.34 23.17 -5.61
CA ARG A 59 13.53 23.24 -4.15
C ARG A 59 14.33 22.06 -3.65
N LEU A 60 13.97 20.83 -4.06
CA LEU A 60 14.70 19.61 -3.68
C LEU A 60 16.15 19.67 -4.16
N ARG A 61 16.37 20.09 -5.41
CA ARG A 61 17.70 20.25 -5.99
C ARG A 61 18.55 21.26 -5.20
N ARG A 62 17.98 22.42 -4.85
CA ARG A 62 18.67 23.45 -4.05
C ARG A 62 19.02 22.98 -2.65
N TRP A 63 18.22 22.09 -2.08
CA TRP A 63 18.52 21.46 -0.77
C TRP A 63 19.56 20.34 -0.88
N GLY A 64 20.03 20.03 -2.08
CA GLY A 64 21.06 19.05 -2.34
C GLY A 64 20.59 17.61 -2.37
N PHE A 65 19.29 17.37 -2.56
CA PHE A 65 18.78 16.02 -2.77
C PHE A 65 19.12 15.52 -4.17
N SER A 66 19.70 14.33 -4.25
CA SER A 66 20.10 13.65 -5.48
C SER A 66 19.34 12.36 -5.72
N LEU A 67 18.52 11.93 -4.77
CA LEU A 67 17.69 10.73 -4.84
C LEU A 67 16.31 10.99 -4.25
N ILE A 68 15.30 10.47 -4.91
CA ILE A 68 13.92 10.43 -4.41
C ILE A 68 13.47 8.98 -4.29
N ARG A 69 12.98 8.57 -3.12
CA ARG A 69 12.12 7.41 -2.97
C ARG A 69 10.71 7.84 -3.38
N PHE A 70 10.28 7.35 -4.54
CA PHE A 70 9.03 7.74 -5.17
C PHE A 70 7.98 6.66 -4.93
N ILE A 71 6.96 6.99 -4.15
CA ILE A 71 5.90 6.08 -3.74
C ILE A 71 4.86 5.94 -4.85
N ILE A 72 4.49 4.70 -5.17
CA ILE A 72 3.32 4.33 -5.97
C ILE A 72 2.53 3.27 -5.23
N THR A 73 1.20 3.28 -5.33
CA THR A 73 0.36 2.25 -4.71
C THR A 73 -0.26 1.35 -5.78
N TRP A 74 -0.57 0.12 -5.43
CA TRP A 74 -1.29 -0.80 -6.32
C TRP A 74 -2.64 -0.23 -6.72
N GLU A 75 -3.37 0.36 -5.75
CA GLU A 75 -4.64 1.04 -6.01
C GLU A 75 -4.50 2.14 -7.08
N ALA A 76 -3.46 2.96 -7.01
CA ALA A 76 -3.26 4.04 -7.98
C ALA A 76 -3.08 3.53 -9.42
N LEU A 77 -2.57 2.32 -9.57
CA LEU A 77 -2.32 1.69 -10.86
C LEU A 77 -3.50 0.88 -11.39
N GLU A 78 -4.33 0.29 -10.49
CA GLU A 78 -5.29 -0.76 -10.86
C GLU A 78 -6.58 -0.71 -10.01
N HIS A 79 -7.07 0.49 -9.68
CA HIS A 79 -8.23 0.64 -8.79
C HIS A 79 -9.52 0.03 -9.34
N ALA A 80 -9.76 0.14 -10.65
CA ALA A 80 -11.07 -0.17 -11.24
C ALA A 80 -11.41 -1.67 -11.28
N GLY A 81 -10.41 -2.54 -11.22
CA GLY A 81 -10.57 -4.00 -11.22
C GLY A 81 -9.34 -4.73 -11.72
N PRO A 82 -9.26 -6.07 -11.53
CA PRO A 82 -8.11 -6.85 -11.93
C PRO A 82 -7.83 -6.73 -13.44
N GLY A 83 -6.59 -6.34 -13.80
CA GLY A 83 -6.15 -6.14 -15.19
C GLY A 83 -6.59 -4.83 -15.82
N VAL A 84 -7.31 -3.97 -15.10
CA VAL A 84 -7.77 -2.65 -15.59
C VAL A 84 -6.82 -1.55 -15.07
N TYR A 85 -5.77 -1.29 -15.84
CA TYR A 85 -4.73 -0.34 -15.45
C TYR A 85 -5.09 1.10 -15.77
N ASP A 86 -4.77 2.02 -14.86
CA ASP A 86 -4.94 3.45 -15.08
C ASP A 86 -3.80 4.01 -15.96
N GLU A 87 -4.00 3.93 -17.27
CA GLU A 87 -3.04 4.45 -18.26
C GLU A 87 -2.86 5.97 -18.18
N SER A 88 -3.87 6.69 -17.69
CA SER A 88 -3.80 8.14 -17.52
C SER A 88 -2.86 8.49 -16.37
N TYR A 89 -2.94 7.77 -15.26
CA TYR A 89 -2.00 7.90 -14.15
C TYR A 89 -0.57 7.49 -14.57
N LEU A 90 -0.40 6.41 -15.32
CA LEU A 90 0.90 6.00 -15.86
C LEU A 90 1.50 7.05 -16.80
N ALA A 91 0.68 7.71 -17.62
CA ALA A 91 1.12 8.81 -18.47
C ALA A 91 1.57 10.03 -17.63
N TYR A 92 0.84 10.35 -16.55
CA TYR A 92 1.25 11.38 -15.59
C TYR A 92 2.59 11.02 -14.92
N LEU A 93 2.73 9.77 -14.41
CA LEU A 93 3.98 9.30 -13.80
C LEU A 93 5.18 9.46 -14.74
N ARG A 94 5.02 9.11 -16.02
CA ARG A 94 6.08 9.28 -17.02
C ARG A 94 6.52 10.74 -17.12
N LYS A 95 5.58 11.69 -17.16
CA LYS A 95 5.90 13.12 -17.22
C LYS A 95 6.67 13.59 -15.98
N ILE A 96 6.17 13.27 -14.79
CA ILE A 96 6.83 13.65 -13.53
C ILE A 96 8.25 13.06 -13.45
N LEU A 97 8.41 11.77 -13.75
CA LEU A 97 9.71 11.09 -13.70
C LEU A 97 10.71 11.66 -14.72
N THR A 98 10.21 12.11 -15.88
CA THR A 98 11.05 12.81 -16.86
C THR A 98 11.54 14.14 -16.31
N LEU A 99 10.66 14.96 -15.74
CA LEU A 99 11.01 16.23 -15.11
C LEU A 99 12.01 16.06 -13.96
N ILE A 100 11.84 15.02 -13.14
CA ILE A 100 12.79 14.67 -12.05
C ILE A 100 14.18 14.41 -12.64
N GLY A 101 14.25 13.62 -13.72
CA GLY A 101 15.52 13.33 -14.41
C GLY A 101 16.19 14.55 -15.03
N GLU A 102 15.42 15.48 -15.59
CA GLU A 102 15.91 16.74 -16.13
C GLU A 102 16.55 17.63 -15.06
N LYS A 103 16.14 17.50 -13.80
CA LYS A 103 16.78 18.16 -12.65
C LYS A 103 18.01 17.42 -12.11
N GLY A 104 18.42 16.32 -12.73
CA GLY A 104 19.57 15.52 -12.29
C GLY A 104 19.31 14.73 -11.02
N ILE A 105 18.04 14.48 -10.66
CA ILE A 105 17.66 13.72 -9.48
C ILE A 105 17.33 12.27 -9.92
N SER A 106 17.90 11.31 -9.23
CA SER A 106 17.61 9.88 -9.42
C SER A 106 16.37 9.46 -8.64
N VAL A 107 15.74 8.38 -9.09
CA VAL A 107 14.51 7.86 -8.49
C VAL A 107 14.64 6.39 -8.14
N PHE A 108 14.22 6.04 -6.95
CA PHE A 108 13.90 4.69 -6.54
C PHE A 108 12.38 4.57 -6.44
N ILE A 109 11.79 3.73 -7.30
CA ILE A 109 10.34 3.48 -7.27
C ILE A 109 10.04 2.49 -6.15
N ASP A 110 9.07 2.84 -5.33
CA ASP A 110 8.65 2.03 -4.20
C ASP A 110 7.17 1.68 -4.28
N PRO A 111 6.85 0.41 -4.60
CA PRO A 111 5.50 -0.11 -4.47
C PRO A 111 5.09 -0.10 -3.00
N TYR A 112 4.26 0.86 -2.65
CA TYR A 112 3.97 1.22 -1.27
C TYR A 112 2.66 0.64 -0.80
N GLN A 113 2.64 0.21 0.43
CA GLN A 113 1.47 -0.11 1.21
C GLN A 113 1.70 0.18 2.70
N ASP A 114 0.64 0.53 3.39
CA ASP A 114 0.51 0.47 4.85
C ASP A 114 -0.78 -0.28 5.17
N VAL A 115 -0.68 -1.29 6.04
CA VAL A 115 -1.78 -2.13 6.51
C VAL A 115 -2.70 -2.63 5.38
N TRP A 116 -2.10 -3.00 4.25
CA TRP A 116 -2.70 -3.55 3.03
C TRP A 116 -3.42 -2.54 2.15
N SER A 117 -4.40 -1.78 2.67
CA SER A 117 -5.34 -1.01 1.86
C SER A 117 -5.96 0.17 2.61
N ARG A 118 -6.56 1.11 1.91
CA ARG A 118 -7.37 2.19 2.53
C ARG A 118 -8.56 1.64 3.33
N TRP A 119 -9.17 0.54 2.87
CA TRP A 119 -10.30 -0.11 3.57
C TRP A 119 -9.87 -0.88 4.83
N THR A 120 -8.58 -1.11 4.99
CA THR A 120 -8.01 -1.70 6.21
C THR A 120 -7.24 -0.67 7.04
N GLY A 121 -7.41 0.62 6.73
CA GLY A 121 -6.95 1.74 7.55
C GLY A 121 -5.60 2.34 7.16
N GLY A 122 -5.09 2.01 5.97
CA GLY A 122 -3.84 2.56 5.45
C GLY A 122 -3.90 2.97 3.99
N ASP A 123 -3.12 2.30 3.15
CA ASP A 123 -3.03 2.50 1.71
C ASP A 123 -2.40 1.28 1.03
N GLY A 124 -2.38 1.22 -0.29
CA GLY A 124 -1.68 0.16 -1.03
C GLY A 124 -2.56 -0.57 -2.01
N ALA A 125 -3.15 -1.69 -1.59
CA ALA A 125 -3.95 -2.55 -2.45
C ALA A 125 -5.35 -1.97 -2.74
N PRO A 126 -5.90 -2.21 -3.93
CA PRO A 126 -7.26 -1.76 -4.27
C PRO A 126 -8.35 -2.58 -3.54
N ALA A 127 -9.56 -1.98 -3.41
CA ALA A 127 -10.71 -2.57 -2.72
C ALA A 127 -11.07 -3.98 -3.23
N TRP A 128 -11.01 -4.18 -4.53
CA TRP A 128 -11.38 -5.46 -5.13
C TRP A 128 -10.55 -6.64 -4.64
N THR A 129 -9.36 -6.43 -4.07
CA THR A 129 -8.57 -7.51 -3.44
C THR A 129 -9.27 -8.10 -2.22
N LEU A 130 -9.95 -7.25 -1.45
CA LEU A 130 -10.76 -7.63 -0.29
C LEU A 130 -12.09 -8.25 -0.74
N GLU A 131 -12.79 -7.61 -1.69
CA GLU A 131 -14.08 -8.08 -2.21
C GLU A 131 -13.96 -9.48 -2.86
N LYS A 132 -12.88 -9.76 -3.58
CA LYS A 132 -12.63 -11.07 -4.20
C LYS A 132 -12.48 -12.20 -3.18
N LEU A 133 -12.11 -11.87 -1.96
CA LEU A 133 -12.08 -12.80 -0.81
C LEU A 133 -13.40 -12.83 -0.02
N GLY A 134 -14.44 -12.14 -0.51
CA GLY A 134 -15.75 -12.10 0.13
C GLY A 134 -15.85 -11.13 1.32
N MET A 135 -14.88 -10.24 1.51
CA MET A 135 -14.96 -9.21 2.54
C MET A 135 -15.89 -8.09 2.10
N ASP A 136 -16.84 -7.75 2.95
CA ASP A 136 -17.67 -6.55 2.80
C ASP A 136 -16.87 -5.33 3.28
N VAL A 137 -16.27 -4.63 2.33
CA VAL A 137 -15.41 -3.47 2.59
C VAL A 137 -16.13 -2.33 3.30
N ASP A 138 -17.46 -2.27 3.21
CA ASP A 138 -18.27 -1.26 3.87
C ASP A 138 -18.54 -1.55 5.35
N ARG A 139 -18.26 -2.77 5.79
CA ARG A 139 -18.54 -3.24 7.16
C ARG A 139 -17.31 -3.47 8.03
N LEU A 140 -16.11 -3.37 7.50
CA LEU A 140 -14.88 -3.67 8.25
C LEU A 140 -14.74 -2.84 9.53
N ASP A 141 -15.06 -1.53 9.46
CA ASP A 141 -15.04 -0.65 10.64
C ASP A 141 -16.11 -1.03 11.66
N ALA A 142 -17.33 -1.34 11.20
CA ALA A 142 -18.46 -1.65 12.08
C ALA A 142 -18.22 -2.88 12.97
N VAL A 143 -17.40 -3.84 12.49
CA VAL A 143 -17.06 -5.06 13.22
C VAL A 143 -15.68 -5.03 13.87
N GLY A 144 -14.98 -3.89 13.82
CA GLY A 144 -13.64 -3.72 14.38
C GLY A 144 -12.54 -4.47 13.61
N ALA A 145 -12.84 -4.96 12.39
CA ALA A 145 -11.86 -5.61 11.51
C ALA A 145 -10.87 -4.64 10.90
N ALA A 146 -11.20 -3.36 10.88
CA ALA A 146 -10.33 -2.25 10.53
C ALA A 146 -10.73 -1.00 11.33
N LEU A 147 -9.87 0.01 11.34
CA LEU A 147 -10.18 1.37 11.79
C LEU A 147 -9.74 2.32 10.67
N THR A 148 -10.67 2.86 9.92
CA THR A 148 -10.39 3.79 8.84
C THR A 148 -10.66 5.22 9.27
N ARG A 149 -9.86 6.17 8.78
CA ARG A 149 -10.03 7.59 9.12
C ARG A 149 -11.38 8.11 8.63
N GLU A 150 -11.81 7.70 7.45
CA GLU A 150 -13.02 8.21 6.80
C GLU A 150 -14.29 7.78 7.53
N ARG A 151 -14.31 6.57 8.10
CA ARG A 151 -15.50 5.97 8.72
C ARG A 151 -15.44 5.93 10.25
N TYR A 152 -14.33 6.34 10.86
CA TYR A 152 -14.15 6.25 12.30
C TYR A 152 -15.31 6.87 13.10
N ALA A 153 -15.72 8.09 12.71
CA ALA A 153 -16.78 8.82 13.39
C ALA A 153 -18.17 8.18 13.23
N GLU A 154 -18.39 7.31 12.27
CA GLU A 154 -19.67 6.60 12.08
C GLU A 154 -19.87 5.50 13.14
N PHE A 155 -18.79 4.87 13.58
CA PHE A 155 -18.82 3.69 14.44
C PHE A 155 -18.22 3.92 15.83
N HIS A 156 -17.44 4.99 16.01
CA HIS A 156 -16.68 5.26 17.23
C HIS A 156 -16.93 6.69 17.71
N ARG A 157 -16.82 6.88 19.03
CA ARG A 157 -16.94 8.21 19.63
C ARG A 157 -15.63 9.00 19.46
N GLY A 158 -15.77 10.29 19.17
CA GLY A 158 -14.63 11.21 19.06
C GLY A 158 -13.96 11.23 17.67
N SER A 159 -12.82 11.89 17.60
CA SER A 159 -12.02 12.00 16.38
C SER A 159 -11.08 10.82 16.22
N TYR A 160 -10.69 10.53 14.98
CA TYR A 160 -9.69 9.50 14.68
C TYR A 160 -8.39 9.78 15.44
N PRO A 161 -7.96 8.88 16.35
CA PRO A 161 -6.78 9.12 17.19
C PRO A 161 -5.49 9.17 16.39
N ARG A 162 -4.53 9.97 16.84
CA ARG A 162 -3.21 9.98 16.23
C ARG A 162 -2.53 8.62 16.40
N MET A 163 -1.78 8.19 15.39
CA MET A 163 -0.98 6.96 15.39
C MET A 163 -1.78 5.68 15.69
N ILE A 164 -3.10 5.69 15.47
CA ILE A 164 -3.90 4.47 15.63
C ILE A 164 -3.77 3.53 14.42
N TRP A 165 -3.44 4.05 13.24
CA TRP A 165 -3.40 3.29 11.99
C TRP A 165 -2.52 2.02 12.06
N PRO A 166 -1.36 1.99 12.76
CA PRO A 166 -0.53 0.77 12.82
C PRO A 166 -1.23 -0.39 13.53
N THR A 167 -2.23 -0.13 14.38
CA THR A 167 -2.99 -1.21 15.03
C THR A 167 -3.71 -2.09 14.03
N ASN A 168 -3.98 -1.55 12.84
CA ASN A 168 -4.64 -2.30 11.78
C ASN A 168 -3.80 -3.47 11.24
N TYR A 169 -2.48 -3.49 11.40
CA TYR A 169 -1.67 -4.65 11.05
C TYR A 169 -2.12 -5.94 11.76
N ASN A 170 -2.61 -5.81 12.99
CA ASN A 170 -3.06 -6.94 13.81
C ASN A 170 -4.59 -7.10 13.82
N ARG A 171 -5.32 -6.24 13.09
CA ARG A 171 -6.77 -6.40 12.94
C ARG A 171 -7.10 -7.36 11.81
N TYR A 172 -8.25 -7.97 11.93
CA TYR A 172 -8.70 -9.07 11.06
C TYR A 172 -8.57 -8.73 9.56
N GLY A 173 -8.92 -7.53 9.13
CA GLY A 173 -8.88 -7.16 7.72
C GLY A 173 -7.47 -7.27 7.13
N ALA A 174 -6.52 -6.48 7.64
CA ALA A 174 -5.15 -6.48 7.12
C ALA A 174 -4.42 -7.80 7.42
N ALA A 175 -4.54 -8.32 8.65
CA ALA A 175 -3.86 -9.56 9.04
C ALA A 175 -4.27 -10.75 8.18
N THR A 176 -5.56 -10.88 7.83
CA THR A 176 -6.04 -11.92 6.92
C THR A 176 -5.43 -11.76 5.53
N MET A 177 -5.42 -10.55 4.99
CA MET A 177 -4.88 -10.30 3.65
C MET A 177 -3.40 -10.66 3.55
N PHE A 178 -2.58 -10.26 4.52
CA PHE A 178 -1.17 -10.62 4.56
C PHE A 178 -0.96 -12.13 4.73
N SER A 179 -1.75 -12.78 5.60
CA SER A 179 -1.68 -14.22 5.79
C SER A 179 -1.98 -14.98 4.50
N LEU A 180 -3.01 -14.57 3.77
CA LEU A 180 -3.37 -15.18 2.50
C LEU A 180 -2.34 -14.88 1.41
N PHE A 181 -1.82 -13.66 1.36
CA PHE A 181 -0.83 -13.27 0.35
C PHE A 181 0.50 -14.01 0.50
N PHE A 182 0.98 -14.23 1.71
CA PHE A 182 2.30 -14.84 1.96
C PHE A 182 2.25 -16.32 2.33
N GLY A 183 1.14 -16.82 2.86
CA GLY A 183 1.06 -18.18 3.39
C GLY A 183 -0.28 -18.89 3.11
N GLY A 184 -1.09 -18.35 2.19
CA GLY A 184 -2.41 -18.90 1.88
C GLY A 184 -2.39 -20.36 1.46
N ASN A 185 -1.41 -20.76 0.67
CA ASN A 185 -1.25 -22.15 0.22
C ASN A 185 -0.98 -23.14 1.38
N THR A 186 -0.37 -22.66 2.46
CA THR A 186 -0.03 -23.48 3.64
C THR A 186 -1.14 -23.44 4.69
N TYR A 187 -1.65 -22.25 5.00
CA TYR A 187 -2.54 -22.04 6.15
C TYR A 187 -4.02 -21.98 5.79
N ALA A 188 -4.34 -21.73 4.51
CA ALA A 188 -5.72 -21.65 4.02
C ALA A 188 -5.86 -22.22 2.60
N PRO A 189 -5.45 -23.50 2.35
CA PRO A 189 -5.37 -24.08 1.01
C PRO A 189 -6.72 -24.15 0.30
N GLU A 190 -7.82 -24.19 1.06
CA GLU A 190 -9.17 -24.23 0.51
C GLU A 190 -9.73 -22.84 0.14
N THR A 191 -9.04 -21.75 0.52
CA THR A 191 -9.46 -20.41 0.13
C THR A 191 -9.10 -20.15 -1.32
N LYS A 192 -10.12 -20.01 -2.17
CA LYS A 192 -9.98 -19.85 -3.60
C LYS A 192 -10.57 -18.52 -4.08
N ILE A 193 -9.95 -17.94 -5.10
CA ILE A 193 -10.48 -16.81 -5.86
C ILE A 193 -10.54 -17.24 -7.32
N ASP A 194 -11.73 -17.21 -7.92
CA ASP A 194 -11.95 -17.60 -9.32
C ASP A 194 -11.39 -19.02 -9.66
N GLY A 195 -11.33 -19.93 -8.66
CA GLY A 195 -10.83 -21.32 -8.80
C GLY A 195 -9.34 -21.51 -8.50
N GLU A 196 -8.56 -20.45 -8.42
CA GLU A 196 -7.13 -20.49 -8.02
C GLU A 196 -6.96 -20.34 -6.51
N SER A 197 -5.83 -20.76 -5.95
CA SER A 197 -5.53 -20.46 -4.55
C SER A 197 -5.47 -18.95 -4.34
N ALA A 198 -5.95 -18.49 -3.19
CA ALA A 198 -5.97 -17.05 -2.89
C ALA A 198 -4.56 -16.44 -2.92
N GLN A 199 -3.54 -17.18 -2.46
CA GLN A 199 -2.15 -16.74 -2.52
C GLN A 199 -1.68 -16.50 -3.95
N ASP A 200 -1.80 -17.51 -4.80
CA ASP A 200 -1.28 -17.46 -6.17
C ASP A 200 -2.02 -16.41 -6.98
N TRP A 201 -3.35 -16.32 -6.82
CA TRP A 201 -4.16 -15.33 -7.49
C TRP A 201 -3.78 -13.90 -7.10
N LEU A 202 -3.65 -13.59 -5.80
CA LEU A 202 -3.28 -12.25 -5.32
C LEU A 202 -1.86 -11.87 -5.74
N GLN A 203 -0.91 -12.80 -5.60
CA GLN A 203 0.49 -12.55 -5.99
C GLN A 203 0.61 -12.32 -7.50
N GLU A 204 -0.08 -13.13 -8.33
CA GLU A 204 -0.04 -12.96 -9.78
C GLU A 204 -0.62 -11.61 -10.20
N ARG A 205 -1.75 -11.16 -9.60
CA ARG A 205 -2.34 -9.84 -9.90
C ARG A 205 -1.37 -8.71 -9.50
N TYR A 206 -0.80 -8.79 -8.30
CA TYR A 206 0.20 -7.82 -7.85
C TYR A 206 1.40 -7.75 -8.81
N LEU A 207 1.99 -8.89 -9.12
CA LEU A 207 3.14 -8.96 -10.01
C LEU A 207 2.80 -8.52 -11.44
N ALA A 208 1.61 -8.85 -11.95
CA ALA A 208 1.15 -8.39 -13.25
C ALA A 208 1.05 -6.86 -13.31
N CYS A 209 0.48 -6.25 -12.27
CA CYS A 209 0.37 -4.80 -12.15
C CYS A 209 1.76 -4.14 -12.10
N MET A 210 2.68 -4.64 -11.27
CA MET A 210 4.04 -4.09 -11.15
C MET A 210 4.81 -4.29 -12.46
N ARG A 211 4.70 -5.44 -13.13
CA ARG A 211 5.27 -5.68 -14.46
C ARG A 211 4.72 -4.70 -15.51
N HIS A 212 3.42 -4.43 -15.47
CA HIS A 212 2.79 -3.45 -16.38
C HIS A 212 3.36 -2.06 -16.14
N CYS A 213 3.39 -1.59 -14.90
CA CYS A 213 3.99 -0.32 -14.52
C CYS A 213 5.44 -0.21 -14.97
N TYR A 214 6.27 -1.22 -14.68
CA TYR A 214 7.66 -1.29 -15.13
C TYR A 214 7.79 -1.13 -16.65
N ARG A 215 6.99 -1.86 -17.44
CA ARG A 215 7.03 -1.77 -18.91
C ARG A 215 6.72 -0.36 -19.41
N ARG A 216 5.81 0.36 -18.76
CA ARG A 216 5.44 1.75 -19.09
C ARG A 216 6.52 2.76 -18.72
N LEU A 217 7.26 2.50 -17.65
CA LEU A 217 8.21 3.45 -17.06
C LEU A 217 9.69 3.12 -17.32
N LYS A 218 10.03 1.93 -17.83
CA LYS A 218 11.42 1.46 -18.00
C LYS A 218 12.33 2.37 -18.83
N THR A 219 11.77 3.26 -19.65
CA THR A 219 12.52 4.23 -20.46
C THR A 219 12.82 5.55 -19.72
N CYS A 220 12.26 5.73 -18.52
CA CYS A 220 12.52 6.92 -17.69
C CYS A 220 13.92 6.80 -17.08
N LYS A 221 14.87 7.57 -17.60
CA LYS A 221 16.29 7.51 -17.20
C LYS A 221 16.55 7.89 -15.74
N ALA A 222 15.63 8.61 -15.10
CA ALA A 222 15.71 8.95 -13.68
C ALA A 222 15.64 7.72 -12.79
N ILE A 223 14.96 6.64 -13.20
CA ILE A 223 14.74 5.45 -12.40
C ILE A 223 16.03 4.63 -12.34
N ILE A 224 16.58 4.46 -11.14
CA ILE A 224 17.78 3.67 -10.88
C ILE A 224 17.51 2.39 -10.10
N GLY A 225 16.30 2.21 -9.57
CA GLY A 225 15.93 1.03 -8.81
C GLY A 225 14.42 0.93 -8.55
N TRP A 226 14.02 -0.28 -8.15
CA TRP A 226 12.64 -0.65 -7.81
C TRP A 226 12.63 -1.44 -6.52
N GLY A 227 11.72 -1.09 -5.61
CA GLY A 227 11.32 -1.93 -4.48
C GLY A 227 10.41 -3.06 -4.93
N VAL A 228 10.25 -4.04 -4.07
CA VAL A 228 9.29 -5.14 -4.28
C VAL A 228 7.96 -4.83 -3.61
N MET A 229 8.00 -4.47 -2.34
CA MET A 229 6.85 -4.06 -1.52
C MET A 229 7.36 -3.35 -0.27
N ASN A 230 6.71 -2.23 0.11
CA ASN A 230 7.00 -1.57 1.38
C ASN A 230 6.51 -2.40 2.56
N GLU A 231 7.35 -2.56 3.57
CA GLU A 231 7.03 -3.10 4.90
C GLU A 231 6.01 -4.26 4.91
N PRO A 232 6.30 -5.40 4.26
CA PRO A 232 5.39 -6.55 4.27
C PRO A 232 5.21 -7.06 5.70
N HIS A 233 3.97 -7.42 6.05
CA HIS A 233 3.62 -7.92 7.39
C HIS A 233 3.29 -9.42 7.35
N PRO A 234 3.58 -10.21 8.38
CA PRO A 234 3.26 -11.64 8.39
C PRO A 234 1.75 -11.93 8.54
N GLY A 235 0.94 -10.95 8.94
CA GLY A 235 -0.45 -11.22 9.30
C GLY A 235 -0.55 -12.12 10.53
N PHE A 236 -1.28 -13.23 10.41
CA PHE A 236 -1.39 -14.26 11.45
C PHE A 236 -0.28 -15.33 11.38
N ILE A 237 0.61 -15.27 10.39
CA ILE A 237 1.71 -16.23 10.25
C ILE A 237 2.64 -16.11 11.47
N GLY A 238 2.86 -17.23 12.17
CA GLY A 238 3.67 -17.25 13.38
C GLY A 238 2.92 -16.93 14.67
N CYS A 239 1.63 -16.55 14.62
CA CYS A 239 0.83 -16.45 15.83
C CYS A 239 0.65 -17.82 16.49
N THR A 240 0.95 -17.89 17.77
CA THR A 240 0.80 -19.13 18.58
C THR A 240 -0.55 -19.23 19.25
N ASP A 241 -1.23 -18.08 19.47
CA ASP A 241 -2.56 -18.00 20.06
C ASP A 241 -3.40 -16.93 19.34
N LEU A 242 -4.50 -17.35 18.73
CA LEU A 242 -5.45 -16.46 18.07
C LEU A 242 -6.53 -15.89 19.01
N HIS A 243 -6.55 -16.30 20.28
CA HIS A 243 -7.51 -15.80 21.27
C HIS A 243 -7.04 -14.50 21.93
N GLY A 244 -5.73 -14.27 21.99
CA GLY A 244 -5.11 -13.10 22.58
C GLY A 244 -5.07 -11.86 21.68
N LEU A 245 -4.71 -10.73 22.27
CA LEU A 245 -4.43 -9.46 21.59
C LEU A 245 -2.92 -9.30 21.47
N GLU A 246 -2.26 -10.23 20.80
CA GLU A 246 -0.80 -10.15 20.64
C GLU A 246 -0.41 -8.97 19.74
N ASN A 247 0.57 -8.18 20.19
CA ASN A 247 1.26 -7.15 19.44
C ASN A 247 0.46 -5.90 19.01
N TYR A 248 -0.62 -5.55 19.68
CA TYR A 248 -1.23 -4.25 19.45
C TYR A 248 -0.36 -3.12 20.01
N MET A 249 0.09 -2.23 19.13
CA MET A 249 0.87 -1.05 19.53
C MET A 249 0.02 -0.04 20.31
N VAL A 250 -1.27 0.07 19.98
CA VAL A 250 -2.24 0.94 20.63
C VAL A 250 -3.59 0.23 20.71
N ALA A 251 -4.16 0.08 21.90
CA ALA A 251 -5.48 -0.50 22.10
C ALA A 251 -6.52 0.62 22.09
N VAL A 252 -7.40 0.65 21.08
CA VAL A 252 -8.51 1.61 20.96
C VAL A 252 -9.70 0.95 20.28
N GLY A 253 -10.89 1.17 20.83
CA GLY A 253 -12.14 0.62 20.31
C GLY A 253 -12.26 -0.90 20.53
N PRO A 254 -13.13 -1.59 19.80
CA PRO A 254 -13.25 -3.05 19.89
C PRO A 254 -11.97 -3.74 19.47
N MET A 255 -11.48 -4.65 20.31
CA MET A 255 -10.23 -5.37 20.10
C MET A 255 -10.47 -6.88 20.20
N PRO A 256 -11.18 -7.49 19.22
CA PRO A 256 -11.34 -8.93 19.19
C PRO A 256 -9.98 -9.61 18.91
N GLY A 257 -9.70 -10.72 19.59
CA GLY A 257 -8.61 -11.61 19.18
C GLY A 257 -8.87 -12.16 17.76
N GLY A 258 -7.83 -12.69 17.09
CA GLY A 258 -7.96 -13.19 15.72
C GLY A 258 -9.09 -14.22 15.58
N PHE A 259 -9.20 -15.16 16.51
CA PHE A 259 -10.25 -16.17 16.50
C PHE A 259 -11.65 -15.58 16.71
N GLN A 260 -11.81 -14.63 17.64
CA GLN A 260 -13.08 -13.94 17.84
C GLN A 260 -13.52 -13.16 16.59
N ALA A 261 -12.56 -12.51 15.91
CA ALA A 261 -12.83 -11.80 14.67
C ALA A 261 -13.27 -12.74 13.54
N MET A 262 -12.68 -13.94 13.44
CA MET A 262 -13.09 -14.98 12.49
C MET A 262 -14.52 -15.46 12.75
N ILE A 263 -14.88 -15.70 14.01
CA ILE A 263 -16.24 -16.08 14.41
C ILE A 263 -17.24 -14.95 14.08
N ALA A 264 -16.90 -13.69 14.37
CA ALA A 264 -17.73 -12.54 14.02
C ALA A 264 -17.91 -12.40 12.51
N ALA A 265 -16.85 -12.59 11.73
CA ALA A 265 -16.89 -12.57 10.27
C ALA A 265 -17.79 -13.67 9.68
N SER A 266 -17.94 -14.80 10.39
CA SER A 266 -18.85 -15.90 10.05
C SER A 266 -20.31 -15.64 10.48
N GLY A 267 -20.62 -14.44 10.97
CA GLY A 267 -21.97 -14.03 11.35
C GLY A 267 -22.40 -14.42 12.77
N HIS A 268 -21.48 -14.91 13.59
CA HIS A 268 -21.79 -15.27 14.99
C HIS A 268 -21.52 -14.12 15.95
N ARG A 269 -22.30 -14.08 17.04
CA ARG A 269 -22.06 -13.08 18.10
C ARG A 269 -20.80 -13.42 18.89
N VAL A 270 -19.98 -12.41 19.13
CA VAL A 270 -18.79 -12.51 19.98
C VAL A 270 -18.74 -11.37 20.98
N SER A 271 -18.07 -11.58 22.09
CA SER A 271 -17.71 -10.52 23.04
C SER A 271 -16.24 -10.17 22.82
N ALA A 272 -15.92 -8.91 22.75
CA ALA A 272 -14.55 -8.41 22.63
C ALA A 272 -14.30 -7.30 23.64
N PRO A 273 -13.07 -7.18 24.17
CA PRO A 273 -12.71 -6.00 24.98
C PRO A 273 -12.84 -4.73 24.15
N VAL A 274 -13.19 -3.63 24.81
CA VAL A 274 -13.25 -2.29 24.20
C VAL A 274 -12.37 -1.36 25.03
N TYR A 275 -11.41 -0.71 24.39
CA TYR A 275 -10.45 0.18 25.02
C TYR A 275 -10.65 1.61 24.60
#